data_d978fdd3e22591452d0809aedeb37b6c
#
_entry.id   d978fdd3e22591452d0809aedeb37b6c
#
_cell.length_a   1.000
_cell.length_b   1.000
_cell.length_c   1.000
_cell.angle_alpha   90.00
_cell.angle_beta   90.00
_cell.angle_gamma   90.00
#
_symmetry.space_group_name_H-M   'P 1'
#
loop_
_entity.id
_entity.type
_entity.pdbx_description
1 polymer ?
#
loop_
_entity_poly.entity_id
_entity_poly.type
_entity_poly.pdbx_seq_one_letter_code
_entity_poly.pdbx_strand_id
1 'polypeptide(L)'
;MQFVIILIAFILIIIFRIKMPSIKGRFGENKVSNILKRLSDEYFVINDLLLKTSRGTTQIDHVVISKYGIFVIETKNYTGWIYGGENSENWTKNVYGNKYSFRNPLKQNYAHIKALMEILGIPSSFVFIPIVAFSNQADIKVQCSKEVINFYELIRAISCYQQERLTDSEVQEYIRKLSNSTEYSKEEKKVHISNIQNEIYKKNENLNNGICPRCGNKLVSRNGKYGTFLGCSNYPNCRFTK
;
A
#
# COMPACT_ATOMS: atom_id res chain seq x y z
N MET A 1 31.15 -1.45 33.32
CA MET A 1 30.16 -2.48 32.97
C MET A 1 28.75 -1.95 32.83
N GLN A 2 28.19 -1.25 33.81
CA GLN A 2 26.81 -0.69 33.78
C GLN A 2 26.53 0.20 32.55
N PHE A 3 27.43 1.14 32.22
CA PHE A 3 27.24 2.02 31.04
C PHE A 3 27.15 1.26 29.69
N VAL A 4 27.90 0.17 29.53
CA VAL A 4 27.85 -0.66 28.33
C VAL A 4 26.51 -1.39 28.21
N ILE A 5 25.98 -1.89 29.32
CA ILE A 5 24.67 -2.57 29.36
C ILE A 5 23.55 -1.58 29.01
N ILE A 6 23.60 -0.35 29.57
CA ILE A 6 22.62 0.71 29.27
C ILE A 6 22.67 1.10 27.78
N LEU A 7 23.87 1.25 27.23
CA LEU A 7 24.06 1.57 25.80
C LEU A 7 23.49 0.47 24.90
N ILE A 8 23.77 -0.81 25.21
CA ILE A 8 23.24 -1.96 24.46
C ILE A 8 21.71 -1.99 24.54
N ALA A 9 21.13 -1.78 25.73
CA ALA A 9 19.68 -1.72 25.90
C ALA A 9 19.06 -0.59 25.08
N PHE A 10 19.67 0.58 25.06
CA PHE A 10 19.22 1.72 24.25
C PHE A 10 19.26 1.43 22.75
N ILE A 11 20.36 0.83 22.26
CA ILE A 11 20.50 0.40 20.86
C ILE A 11 19.42 -0.63 20.50
N LEU A 12 19.17 -1.61 21.36
CA LEU A 12 18.12 -2.63 21.12
C LEU A 12 16.72 -1.99 21.07
N ILE A 13 16.44 -1.01 21.93
CA ILE A 13 15.17 -0.27 21.89
C ILE A 13 15.02 0.51 20.58
N ILE A 14 16.08 1.15 20.10
CA ILE A 14 16.07 1.87 18.82
C ILE A 14 15.82 0.89 17.66
N ILE A 15 16.56 -0.21 17.61
CA ILE A 15 16.39 -1.25 16.57
C ILE A 15 14.97 -1.82 16.60
N PHE A 16 14.44 -2.07 17.80
CA PHE A 16 13.07 -2.55 17.98
C PHE A 16 12.03 -1.54 17.46
N ARG A 17 12.19 -0.24 17.79
CA ARG A 17 11.31 0.83 17.31
C ARG A 17 11.33 0.97 15.79
N ILE A 18 12.49 0.81 15.14
CA ILE A 18 12.64 0.90 13.69
C ILE A 18 11.99 -0.31 13.00
N LYS A 19 12.12 -1.52 13.55
CA LYS A 19 11.57 -2.75 12.96
C LYS A 19 10.09 -2.99 13.25
N MET A 20 9.54 -2.40 14.30
CA MET A 20 8.15 -2.62 14.73
C MET A 20 7.09 -2.32 13.65
N PRO A 21 7.19 -1.23 12.83
CA PRO A 21 6.21 -0.97 11.78
C PRO A 21 6.15 -2.10 10.74
N SER A 22 7.32 -2.61 10.32
CA SER A 22 7.42 -3.72 9.36
C SER A 22 6.86 -5.04 9.93
N ILE A 23 7.15 -5.34 11.21
CA ILE A 23 6.61 -6.52 11.89
C ILE A 23 5.09 -6.44 12.00
N LYS A 24 4.54 -5.27 12.37
CA LYS A 24 3.09 -5.05 12.44
C LYS A 24 2.41 -5.19 11.06
N GLY A 25 3.07 -4.70 9.98
CA GLY A 25 2.59 -4.86 8.62
C GLY A 25 2.43 -6.34 8.27
N ARG A 26 3.51 -7.12 8.36
CA ARG A 26 3.52 -8.57 8.10
C ARG A 26 2.50 -9.36 8.92
N PHE A 27 2.29 -8.95 10.17
CA PHE A 27 1.28 -9.61 11.01
C PHE A 27 -0.14 -9.38 10.47
N GLY A 28 -0.42 -8.19 9.92
CA GLY A 28 -1.69 -7.88 9.25
C GLY A 28 -1.88 -8.71 7.98
N GLU A 29 -0.86 -8.74 7.12
CA GLU A 29 -0.85 -9.52 5.88
C GLU A 29 -1.06 -11.01 6.16
N ASN A 30 -0.38 -11.58 7.17
CA ASN A 30 -0.58 -12.97 7.58
C ASN A 30 -2.00 -13.26 8.06
N LYS A 31 -2.63 -12.31 8.79
CA LYS A 31 -4.04 -12.45 9.19
C LYS A 31 -4.96 -12.47 7.99
N VAL A 32 -4.79 -11.55 7.05
CA VAL A 32 -5.58 -11.49 5.81
C VAL A 32 -5.36 -12.75 4.98
N SER A 33 -4.12 -13.21 4.79
CA SER A 33 -3.81 -14.47 4.12
C SER A 33 -4.56 -15.66 4.73
N ASN A 34 -4.61 -15.75 6.07
CA ASN A 34 -5.36 -16.82 6.75
C ASN A 34 -6.89 -16.69 6.61
N ILE A 35 -7.41 -15.48 6.48
CA ILE A 35 -8.83 -15.26 6.19
C ILE A 35 -9.13 -15.71 4.76
N LEU A 36 -8.30 -15.34 3.79
CA LEU A 36 -8.49 -15.66 2.37
C LEU A 36 -8.42 -17.17 2.09
N LYS A 37 -7.70 -17.97 2.89
CA LYS A 37 -7.71 -19.45 2.82
C LYS A 37 -9.09 -20.07 3.06
N ARG A 38 -10.06 -19.32 3.55
CA ARG A 38 -11.44 -19.79 3.80
C ARG A 38 -12.34 -19.62 2.59
N LEU A 39 -11.86 -18.97 1.52
CA LEU A 39 -12.56 -18.94 0.23
C LEU A 39 -12.64 -20.35 -0.35
N SER A 40 -13.66 -20.60 -1.19
CA SER A 40 -13.80 -21.88 -1.90
C SER A 40 -12.72 -22.05 -2.98
N ASP A 41 -12.55 -23.27 -3.48
CA ASP A 41 -11.51 -23.64 -4.47
C ASP A 41 -11.63 -22.92 -5.82
N GLU A 42 -12.73 -22.22 -6.07
CA GLU A 42 -12.91 -21.37 -7.25
C GLU A 42 -12.15 -20.03 -7.17
N TYR A 43 -11.56 -19.70 -5.99
CA TYR A 43 -10.76 -18.51 -5.78
C TYR A 43 -9.29 -18.87 -5.60
N PHE A 44 -8.44 -18.42 -6.51
CA PHE A 44 -7.01 -18.61 -6.43
C PHE A 44 -6.33 -17.43 -5.74
N VAL A 45 -5.65 -17.66 -4.62
CA VAL A 45 -5.05 -16.62 -3.78
C VAL A 45 -3.54 -16.57 -3.97
N ILE A 46 -3.03 -15.40 -4.34
CA ILE A 46 -1.59 -15.09 -4.39
C ILE A 46 -1.29 -14.06 -3.32
N ASN A 47 -0.33 -14.35 -2.45
CA ASN A 47 0.10 -13.44 -1.39
C ASN A 47 1.51 -12.91 -1.70
N ASP A 48 1.82 -11.68 -1.25
CA ASP A 48 3.15 -11.09 -1.32
C ASP A 48 3.71 -11.09 -2.78
N LEU A 49 2.87 -10.65 -3.73
CA LEU A 49 3.18 -10.64 -5.15
C LEU A 49 4.09 -9.46 -5.51
N LEU A 50 5.34 -9.74 -5.89
CA LEU A 50 6.26 -8.74 -6.41
C LEU A 50 6.21 -8.72 -7.94
N LEU A 51 5.88 -7.58 -8.53
CA LEU A 51 5.82 -7.39 -9.98
C LEU A 51 6.90 -6.40 -10.43
N LYS A 52 7.54 -6.73 -11.55
CA LYS A 52 8.44 -5.83 -12.27
C LYS A 52 7.73 -5.28 -13.50
N THR A 53 7.59 -3.97 -13.55
CA THR A 53 6.91 -3.24 -14.64
C THR A 53 7.88 -2.30 -15.34
N SER A 54 7.45 -1.67 -16.42
CA SER A 54 8.21 -0.63 -17.11
C SER A 54 8.54 0.57 -16.21
N ARG A 55 7.76 0.78 -15.13
CA ARG A 55 7.91 1.90 -14.16
C ARG A 55 8.68 1.54 -12.90
N GLY A 56 9.19 0.32 -12.80
CA GLY A 56 9.88 -0.20 -11.60
C GLY A 56 9.18 -1.41 -10.99
N THR A 57 9.49 -1.70 -9.75
CA THR A 57 8.91 -2.84 -9.02
C THR A 57 7.80 -2.39 -8.08
N THR A 58 6.76 -3.20 -7.95
CA THR A 58 5.68 -3.00 -6.97
C THR A 58 5.37 -4.31 -6.26
N GLN A 59 5.08 -4.24 -4.98
CA GLN A 59 4.66 -5.37 -4.15
C GLN A 59 3.18 -5.21 -3.83
N ILE A 60 2.41 -6.26 -4.08
CA ILE A 60 0.96 -6.31 -3.83
C ILE A 60 0.73 -7.31 -2.70
N ASP A 61 0.03 -6.89 -1.65
CA ASP A 61 -0.17 -7.73 -0.47
C ASP A 61 -0.90 -9.03 -0.81
N HIS A 62 -2.06 -8.93 -1.49
CA HIS A 62 -2.84 -10.09 -1.92
C HIS A 62 -3.57 -9.83 -3.24
N VAL A 63 -3.59 -10.85 -4.09
CA VAL A 63 -4.41 -10.92 -5.31
C VAL A 63 -5.25 -12.18 -5.23
N VAL A 64 -6.57 -12.05 -5.47
CA VAL A 64 -7.48 -13.20 -5.54
C VAL A 64 -8.09 -13.23 -6.95
N ILE A 65 -7.93 -14.34 -7.64
CA ILE A 65 -8.40 -14.53 -9.02
C ILE A 65 -9.54 -15.54 -9.02
N SER A 66 -10.64 -15.21 -9.68
CA SER A 66 -11.77 -16.10 -9.92
C SER A 66 -12.50 -15.69 -11.19
N LYS A 67 -13.48 -16.45 -11.64
CA LYS A 67 -14.35 -16.04 -12.74
C LYS A 67 -15.14 -14.76 -12.48
N TYR A 68 -15.29 -14.37 -11.22
CA TYR A 68 -15.99 -13.13 -10.83
C TYR A 68 -15.09 -11.88 -10.93
N GLY A 69 -13.78 -12.05 -11.13
CA GLY A 69 -12.82 -10.98 -11.33
C GLY A 69 -11.50 -11.18 -10.58
N ILE A 70 -10.68 -10.14 -10.61
CA ILE A 70 -9.37 -10.06 -9.96
C ILE A 70 -9.46 -9.08 -8.79
N PHE A 71 -9.53 -9.59 -7.57
CA PHE A 71 -9.57 -8.78 -6.36
C PHE A 71 -8.16 -8.39 -5.96
N VAL A 72 -7.89 -7.09 -5.86
CA VAL A 72 -6.59 -6.53 -5.48
C VAL A 72 -6.73 -5.94 -4.08
N ILE A 73 -6.06 -6.57 -3.11
CA ILE A 73 -6.28 -6.27 -1.69
C ILE A 73 -5.04 -5.60 -1.11
N GLU A 74 -5.20 -4.37 -0.65
CA GLU A 74 -4.21 -3.60 0.11
C GLU A 74 -4.53 -3.71 1.60
N THR A 75 -3.58 -4.19 2.40
CA THR A 75 -3.75 -4.47 3.82
C THR A 75 -3.20 -3.34 4.69
N LYS A 76 -3.98 -2.88 5.65
CA LYS A 76 -3.57 -1.86 6.64
C LYS A 76 -3.82 -2.35 8.07
N ASN A 77 -2.79 -2.84 8.76
CA ASN A 77 -2.90 -3.27 10.15
C ASN A 77 -2.81 -2.07 11.11
N TYR A 78 -3.78 -1.15 11.01
CA TYR A 78 -3.88 0.05 11.83
C TYR A 78 -4.98 -0.08 12.88
N THR A 79 -4.85 0.72 13.95
CA THR A 79 -5.82 0.84 15.03
C THR A 79 -6.30 2.29 15.13
N GLY A 80 -7.44 2.50 15.80
CA GLY A 80 -8.01 3.83 16.01
C GLY A 80 -8.84 4.33 14.82
N TRP A 81 -9.12 5.60 14.79
CA TRP A 81 -9.97 6.21 13.78
C TRP A 81 -9.21 6.48 12.48
N ILE A 82 -9.79 6.08 11.36
CA ILE A 82 -9.23 6.27 10.03
C ILE A 82 -10.07 7.31 9.29
N TYR A 83 -9.45 8.42 8.92
CA TYR A 83 -10.07 9.49 8.15
C TYR A 83 -9.39 9.64 6.80
N GLY A 84 -10.17 9.96 5.78
CA GLY A 84 -9.66 10.25 4.45
C GLY A 84 -10.77 10.40 3.43
N GLY A 85 -10.42 10.90 2.26
CA GLY A 85 -11.29 10.99 1.09
C GLY A 85 -10.71 10.23 -0.08
N GLU A 86 -11.55 9.84 -1.02
CA GLU A 86 -11.15 9.05 -2.20
C GLU A 86 -10.01 9.75 -2.98
N ASN A 87 -10.07 11.06 -3.15
CA ASN A 87 -9.15 11.84 -3.97
C ASN A 87 -7.95 12.43 -3.20
N SER A 88 -7.94 12.37 -1.87
CA SER A 88 -6.85 12.94 -1.06
C SER A 88 -5.53 12.18 -1.28
N GLU A 89 -4.39 12.86 -1.19
CA GLU A 89 -3.06 12.22 -1.30
C GLU A 89 -2.75 11.36 -0.08
N ASN A 90 -3.15 11.85 1.09
CA ASN A 90 -2.90 11.18 2.36
C ASN A 90 -4.19 11.03 3.14
N TRP A 91 -4.24 9.96 3.93
CA TRP A 91 -5.23 9.73 4.97
C TRP A 91 -4.62 9.92 6.35
N THR A 92 -5.46 9.98 7.37
CA THR A 92 -5.04 10.18 8.75
C THR A 92 -5.56 9.05 9.62
N LYS A 93 -4.70 8.44 10.43
CA LYS A 93 -5.12 7.63 11.56
C LYS A 93 -4.99 8.43 12.85
N ASN A 94 -5.99 8.35 13.71
CA ASN A 94 -5.99 8.96 15.04
C ASN A 94 -6.02 7.85 16.10
N VAL A 95 -4.98 7.80 16.92
CA VAL A 95 -4.82 6.82 18.01
C VAL A 95 -4.68 7.58 19.32
N TYR A 96 -5.71 7.54 20.14
CA TYR A 96 -5.75 8.26 21.45
C TYR A 96 -5.40 9.75 21.32
N GLY A 97 -5.96 10.45 20.32
CA GLY A 97 -5.71 11.88 20.08
C GLY A 97 -4.46 12.17 19.22
N ASN A 98 -3.54 11.23 19.08
CA ASN A 98 -2.36 11.39 18.24
C ASN A 98 -2.69 11.11 16.78
N LYS A 99 -2.44 12.08 15.91
CA LYS A 99 -2.73 12.02 14.47
C LYS A 99 -1.46 11.66 13.68
N TYR A 100 -1.58 10.65 12.80
CA TYR A 100 -0.50 10.19 11.94
C TYR A 100 -0.99 10.17 10.50
N SER A 101 -0.28 10.86 9.62
CA SER A 101 -0.57 10.85 8.18
C SER A 101 0.03 9.60 7.52
N PHE A 102 -0.68 9.03 6.55
CA PHE A 102 -0.20 7.94 5.69
C PHE A 102 -0.77 8.09 4.27
N ARG A 103 -0.06 7.51 3.30
CA ARG A 103 -0.48 7.55 1.90
C ARG A 103 -1.86 6.93 1.72
N ASN A 104 -2.69 7.55 0.88
CA ASN A 104 -4.01 7.04 0.53
C ASN A 104 -3.91 5.62 -0.05
N PRO A 105 -4.48 4.59 0.62
CA PRO A 105 -4.36 3.20 0.18
C PRO A 105 -5.19 2.90 -1.09
N LEU A 106 -6.20 3.70 -1.41
CA LEU A 106 -6.92 3.59 -2.68
C LEU A 106 -6.01 3.95 -3.86
N LYS A 107 -5.16 4.98 -3.70
CA LYS A 107 -4.17 5.35 -4.73
C LYS A 107 -3.04 4.31 -4.83
N GLN A 108 -2.66 3.67 -3.73
CA GLN A 108 -1.72 2.55 -3.77
C GLN A 108 -2.33 1.39 -4.55
N ASN A 109 -3.55 0.98 -4.21
CA ASN A 109 -4.25 -0.11 -4.88
C ASN A 109 -4.49 0.17 -6.37
N TYR A 110 -4.82 1.42 -6.74
CA TYR A 110 -4.91 1.82 -8.14
C TYR A 110 -3.58 1.61 -8.90
N ALA A 111 -2.44 1.95 -8.28
CA ALA A 111 -1.12 1.71 -8.89
C ALA A 111 -0.84 0.21 -9.05
N HIS A 112 -1.24 -0.63 -8.09
CA HIS A 112 -1.16 -2.08 -8.19
C HIS A 112 -1.98 -2.64 -9.33
N ILE A 113 -3.22 -2.15 -9.51
CA ILE A 113 -4.08 -2.53 -10.64
C ILE A 113 -3.41 -2.16 -11.97
N LYS A 114 -2.81 -0.97 -12.10
CA LYS A 114 -2.10 -0.58 -13.31
C LYS A 114 -0.91 -1.49 -13.62
N ALA A 115 -0.19 -1.94 -12.60
CA ALA A 115 0.89 -2.92 -12.77
C ALA A 115 0.36 -4.29 -13.22
N LEU A 116 -0.74 -4.75 -12.63
CA LEU A 116 -1.40 -6.00 -13.05
C LEU A 116 -1.93 -5.92 -14.48
N MET A 117 -2.53 -4.79 -14.88
CA MET A 117 -2.99 -4.56 -16.25
C MET A 117 -1.84 -4.69 -17.26
N GLU A 118 -0.66 -4.12 -16.95
CA GLU A 118 0.54 -4.19 -17.80
C GLU A 118 1.02 -5.64 -17.92
N ILE A 119 1.18 -6.36 -16.81
CA ILE A 119 1.72 -7.73 -16.78
C ILE A 119 0.76 -8.73 -17.43
N LEU A 120 -0.52 -8.59 -17.18
CA LEU A 120 -1.55 -9.51 -17.72
C LEU A 120 -1.93 -9.19 -19.16
N GLY A 121 -1.63 -7.99 -19.65
CA GLY A 121 -2.05 -7.52 -20.98
C GLY A 121 -3.55 -7.17 -21.03
N ILE A 122 -4.15 -6.75 -19.90
CA ILE A 122 -5.58 -6.44 -19.81
C ILE A 122 -5.78 -4.93 -20.05
N PRO A 123 -6.48 -4.51 -21.11
CA PRO A 123 -6.62 -3.09 -21.44
C PRO A 123 -7.62 -2.35 -20.55
N SER A 124 -8.57 -3.07 -19.95
CA SER A 124 -9.65 -2.50 -19.15
C SER A 124 -9.51 -2.85 -17.68
N SER A 125 -9.80 -1.88 -16.80
CA SER A 125 -9.83 -2.11 -15.35
C SER A 125 -11.13 -2.79 -14.87
N PHE A 126 -12.08 -3.07 -15.73
CA PHE A 126 -13.40 -3.61 -15.38
C PHE A 126 -13.35 -4.93 -14.60
N VAL A 127 -12.37 -5.79 -14.89
CA VAL A 127 -12.20 -7.08 -14.20
C VAL A 127 -11.54 -6.96 -12.83
N PHE A 128 -10.95 -5.82 -12.51
CA PHE A 128 -10.26 -5.59 -11.24
C PHE A 128 -11.18 -4.98 -10.19
N ILE A 129 -11.15 -5.55 -9.00
CA ILE A 129 -11.93 -5.11 -7.84
C ILE A 129 -10.96 -4.69 -6.74
N PRO A 130 -10.77 -3.36 -6.53
CA PRO A 130 -9.92 -2.85 -5.46
C PRO A 130 -10.58 -3.02 -4.10
N ILE A 131 -9.86 -3.59 -3.14
CA ILE A 131 -10.27 -3.69 -1.73
C ILE A 131 -9.17 -3.13 -0.86
N VAL A 132 -9.50 -2.24 0.07
CA VAL A 132 -8.61 -1.80 1.14
C VAL A 132 -9.10 -2.39 2.45
N ALA A 133 -8.31 -3.26 3.04
CA ALA A 133 -8.67 -3.99 4.25
C ALA A 133 -7.90 -3.44 5.47
N PHE A 134 -8.63 -2.90 6.44
CA PHE A 134 -8.09 -2.45 7.71
C PHE A 134 -8.25 -3.52 8.80
N SER A 135 -7.39 -3.46 9.81
CA SER A 135 -7.53 -4.35 10.97
C SER A 135 -8.89 -4.13 11.66
N ASN A 136 -9.38 -5.17 12.34
CA ASN A 136 -10.66 -5.09 13.08
C ASN A 136 -10.64 -4.09 14.25
N GLN A 137 -9.47 -3.52 14.57
CA GLN A 137 -9.30 -2.47 15.59
C GLN A 137 -9.36 -1.05 14.99
N ALA A 138 -9.54 -0.93 13.68
CA ALA A 138 -9.74 0.35 13.01
C ALA A 138 -11.23 0.71 12.96
N ASP A 139 -11.54 1.94 13.33
CA ASP A 139 -12.87 2.54 13.12
C ASP A 139 -12.80 3.41 11.85
N ILE A 140 -13.39 2.92 10.76
CA ILE A 140 -13.27 3.52 9.43
C ILE A 140 -14.29 4.66 9.32
N LYS A 141 -13.79 5.90 9.19
CA LYS A 141 -14.55 7.14 8.99
C LYS A 141 -14.32 7.72 7.59
N VAL A 142 -14.07 6.85 6.62
CA VAL A 142 -13.79 7.24 5.24
C VAL A 142 -15.07 7.28 4.43
N GLN A 143 -15.25 8.35 3.64
CA GLN A 143 -16.33 8.46 2.66
C GLN A 143 -15.76 8.23 1.25
N CYS A 144 -16.09 7.09 0.66
CA CYS A 144 -15.67 6.73 -0.70
C CYS A 144 -16.61 5.72 -1.32
N SER A 145 -16.57 5.60 -2.64
CA SER A 145 -17.34 4.64 -3.45
C SER A 145 -16.66 3.27 -3.56
N LYS A 146 -15.47 3.09 -2.98
CA LYS A 146 -14.65 1.87 -3.10
C LYS A 146 -14.77 1.03 -1.83
N GLU A 147 -14.46 -0.27 -1.96
CA GLU A 147 -14.46 -1.20 -0.84
C GLU A 147 -13.33 -0.88 0.15
N VAL A 148 -13.68 -0.19 1.23
CA VAL A 148 -12.80 0.09 2.39
C VAL A 148 -13.45 -0.54 3.60
N ILE A 149 -12.90 -1.66 4.06
CA ILE A 149 -13.54 -2.58 4.99
C ILE A 149 -12.60 -3.03 6.11
N ASN A 150 -13.16 -3.66 7.15
CA ASN A 150 -12.34 -4.38 8.13
C ASN A 150 -12.05 -5.81 7.69
N PHE A 151 -11.00 -6.45 8.25
CA PHE A 151 -10.58 -7.80 7.88
C PHE A 151 -11.70 -8.85 7.96
N TYR A 152 -12.60 -8.74 8.94
CA TYR A 152 -13.70 -9.70 9.11
C TYR A 152 -14.73 -9.67 7.98
N GLU A 153 -14.78 -8.59 7.20
CA GLU A 153 -15.72 -8.40 6.09
C GLU A 153 -15.20 -8.97 4.76
N LEU A 154 -13.90 -9.33 4.67
CA LEU A 154 -13.24 -9.71 3.42
C LEU A 154 -13.96 -10.83 2.66
N ILE A 155 -14.33 -11.92 3.36
CA ILE A 155 -15.00 -13.05 2.69
C ILE A 155 -16.32 -12.60 2.10
N ARG A 156 -17.13 -11.85 2.86
CA ARG A 156 -18.40 -11.30 2.38
C ARG A 156 -18.20 -10.36 1.19
N ALA A 157 -17.25 -9.44 1.29
CA ALA A 157 -16.96 -8.47 0.24
C ALA A 157 -16.51 -9.13 -1.08
N ILE A 158 -15.77 -10.24 -1.01
CA ILE A 158 -15.37 -11.01 -2.20
C ILE A 158 -16.55 -11.83 -2.72
N SER A 159 -17.25 -12.55 -1.86
CA SER A 159 -18.32 -13.48 -2.26
C SER A 159 -19.62 -12.79 -2.73
N CYS A 160 -19.78 -11.48 -2.52
CA CYS A 160 -20.94 -10.76 -3.06
C CYS A 160 -20.83 -10.51 -4.58
N TYR A 161 -19.64 -10.65 -5.17
CA TYR A 161 -19.45 -10.58 -6.61
C TYR A 161 -19.81 -11.94 -7.25
N GLN A 162 -20.96 -12.02 -7.90
CA GLN A 162 -21.49 -13.24 -8.51
C GLN A 162 -21.60 -13.16 -10.03
N GLN A 163 -21.41 -11.97 -10.60
CA GLN A 163 -21.39 -11.79 -12.04
C GLN A 163 -20.04 -12.22 -12.61
N GLU A 164 -20.06 -13.15 -13.54
CA GLU A 164 -18.85 -13.59 -14.23
C GLU A 164 -18.28 -12.46 -15.11
N ARG A 165 -17.00 -12.20 -14.96
CA ARG A 165 -16.22 -11.19 -15.68
C ARG A 165 -15.07 -11.79 -16.46
N LEU A 166 -14.71 -13.02 -16.15
CA LEU A 166 -13.63 -13.80 -16.75
C LEU A 166 -14.12 -15.19 -17.10
N THR A 167 -13.64 -15.70 -18.21
CA THR A 167 -13.80 -17.11 -18.58
C THR A 167 -12.81 -17.98 -17.81
N ASP A 168 -13.08 -19.28 -17.71
CA ASP A 168 -12.16 -20.23 -17.07
C ASP A 168 -10.78 -20.24 -17.74
N SER A 169 -10.70 -20.06 -19.07
CA SER A 169 -9.44 -19.98 -19.80
C SER A 169 -8.62 -18.75 -19.40
N GLU A 170 -9.26 -17.58 -19.26
CA GLU A 170 -8.60 -16.34 -18.79
C GLU A 170 -8.12 -16.47 -17.35
N VAL A 171 -8.93 -17.07 -16.48
CA VAL A 171 -8.55 -17.34 -15.09
C VAL A 171 -7.27 -18.17 -15.04
N GLN A 172 -7.22 -19.29 -15.77
CA GLN A 172 -6.04 -20.17 -15.82
C GLN A 172 -4.81 -19.46 -16.40
N GLU A 173 -5.00 -18.67 -17.45
CA GLU A 173 -3.94 -17.89 -18.07
C GLU A 173 -3.35 -16.87 -17.10
N TYR A 174 -4.19 -16.12 -16.37
CA TYR A 174 -3.75 -15.10 -15.43
C TYR A 174 -3.06 -15.71 -14.21
N ILE A 175 -3.59 -16.82 -13.69
CA ILE A 175 -2.92 -17.60 -12.63
C ILE A 175 -1.52 -17.99 -13.07
N ARG A 176 -1.37 -18.57 -14.26
CA ARG A 176 -0.08 -18.99 -14.81
C ARG A 176 0.89 -17.82 -14.97
N LYS A 177 0.44 -16.69 -15.54
CA LYS A 177 1.26 -15.49 -15.72
C LYS A 177 1.76 -14.92 -14.39
N LEU A 178 0.89 -14.83 -13.37
CA LEU A 178 1.27 -14.30 -12.07
C LEU A 178 2.09 -15.28 -11.25
N SER A 179 1.83 -16.58 -11.34
CA SER A 179 2.65 -17.61 -10.65
C SER A 179 4.10 -17.60 -11.15
N ASN A 180 4.31 -17.46 -12.46
CA ASN A 180 5.64 -17.34 -13.02
C ASN A 180 6.35 -16.05 -12.60
N SER A 181 5.59 -14.99 -12.27
CA SER A 181 6.14 -13.72 -11.78
C SER A 181 6.49 -13.75 -10.29
N THR A 182 6.05 -14.76 -9.52
CA THR A 182 6.32 -14.89 -8.07
C THR A 182 7.66 -15.55 -7.75
N GLU A 183 8.36 -16.13 -8.72
CA GLU A 183 9.69 -16.75 -8.54
C GLU A 183 10.83 -15.73 -8.39
N TYR A 184 10.56 -14.59 -7.74
CA TYR A 184 11.62 -13.67 -7.35
C TYR A 184 12.44 -14.25 -6.20
N SER A 185 13.75 -14.25 -6.39
CA SER A 185 14.70 -14.69 -5.36
C SER A 185 14.62 -13.79 -4.11
N LYS A 186 15.10 -14.27 -2.97
CA LYS A 186 15.22 -13.45 -1.74
C LYS A 186 16.10 -12.20 -1.97
N GLU A 187 17.06 -12.29 -2.90
CA GLU A 187 17.93 -11.19 -3.30
C GLU A 187 17.16 -10.09 -4.00
N GLU A 188 16.25 -10.41 -4.94
CA GLU A 188 15.44 -9.42 -5.65
C GLU A 188 14.50 -8.67 -4.70
N LYS A 189 13.93 -9.35 -3.70
CA LYS A 189 13.15 -8.70 -2.63
C LYS A 189 14.02 -7.75 -1.79
N LYS A 190 15.26 -8.09 -1.47
CA LYS A 190 16.19 -7.19 -0.79
C LYS A 190 16.54 -5.97 -1.63
N VAL A 191 16.79 -6.15 -2.93
CA VAL A 191 17.07 -5.06 -3.87
C VAL A 191 15.86 -4.13 -3.97
N HIS A 192 14.65 -4.67 -4.05
CA HIS A 192 13.41 -3.87 -4.05
C HIS A 192 13.29 -3.01 -2.78
N ILE A 193 13.49 -3.59 -1.60
CA ILE A 193 13.44 -2.85 -0.32
C ILE A 193 14.53 -1.76 -0.28
N SER A 194 15.75 -2.07 -0.72
CA SER A 194 16.86 -1.10 -0.79
C SER A 194 16.52 0.08 -1.72
N ASN A 195 15.93 -0.20 -2.88
CA ASN A 195 15.51 0.86 -3.82
C ASN A 195 14.47 1.79 -3.20
N ILE A 196 13.46 1.25 -2.51
CA ILE A 196 12.46 2.07 -1.80
C ILE A 196 13.11 2.93 -0.72
N GLN A 197 14.03 2.37 0.07
CA GLN A 197 14.75 3.11 1.10
C GLN A 197 15.59 4.26 0.51
N ASN A 198 16.26 4.01 -0.60
CA ASN A 198 17.04 5.03 -1.32
C ASN A 198 16.16 6.14 -1.89
N GLU A 199 14.98 5.83 -2.41
CA GLU A 199 14.01 6.84 -2.86
C GLU A 199 13.50 7.71 -1.71
N ILE A 200 13.21 7.11 -0.56
CA ILE A 200 12.80 7.83 0.65
C ILE A 200 13.93 8.74 1.14
N TYR A 201 15.17 8.23 1.16
CA TYR A 201 16.34 9.01 1.56
C TYR A 201 16.53 10.23 0.65
N LYS A 202 16.55 10.05 -0.68
CA LYS A 202 16.67 11.14 -1.67
C LYS A 202 15.55 12.17 -1.52
N LYS A 203 14.32 11.72 -1.26
CA LYS A 203 13.20 12.63 -1.00
C LYS A 203 13.41 13.49 0.23
N ASN A 204 13.87 12.90 1.32
CA ASN A 204 14.14 13.61 2.57
C ASN A 204 15.33 14.58 2.43
N GLU A 205 16.38 14.16 1.75
CA GLU A 205 17.53 15.00 1.44
C GLU A 205 17.12 16.23 0.61
N ASN A 206 16.34 16.05 -0.46
CA ASN A 206 15.80 17.15 -1.26
C ASN A 206 14.99 18.12 -0.40
N LEU A 207 14.12 17.60 0.48
CA LEU A 207 13.32 18.44 1.37
C LEU A 207 14.19 19.26 2.35
N ASN A 208 15.25 18.67 2.89
CA ASN A 208 16.18 19.34 3.78
C ASN A 208 17.01 20.43 3.06
N ASN A 209 17.29 20.21 1.77
CA ASN A 209 17.99 21.16 0.91
C ASN A 209 17.05 22.19 0.26
N GLY A 210 15.77 22.26 0.67
CA GLY A 210 14.80 23.19 0.12
C GLY A 210 14.41 22.90 -1.33
N ILE A 211 14.58 21.66 -1.78
CA ILE A 211 14.26 21.18 -3.12
C ILE A 211 12.94 20.41 -3.10
N CYS A 212 12.07 20.67 -4.06
CA CYS A 212 10.81 19.97 -4.22
C CYS A 212 11.07 18.51 -4.61
N PRO A 213 10.64 17.51 -3.82
CA PRO A 213 10.89 16.09 -4.11
C PRO A 213 10.06 15.56 -5.28
N ARG A 214 9.13 16.39 -5.82
CA ARG A 214 8.26 16.01 -6.93
C ARG A 214 8.79 16.44 -8.29
N CYS A 215 9.41 17.63 -8.38
CA CYS A 215 9.83 18.21 -9.65
C CYS A 215 11.24 18.83 -9.63
N GLY A 216 11.99 18.75 -8.52
CA GLY A 216 13.35 19.27 -8.41
C GLY A 216 13.49 20.78 -8.27
N ASN A 217 12.40 21.56 -8.37
CA ASN A 217 12.45 23.00 -8.21
C ASN A 217 12.57 23.41 -6.74
N LYS A 218 12.96 24.66 -6.46
CA LYS A 218 13.09 25.17 -5.10
C LYS A 218 11.76 25.19 -4.36
N LEU A 219 11.80 24.94 -3.05
CA LEU A 219 10.69 25.21 -2.15
C LEU A 219 10.77 26.66 -1.66
N VAL A 220 9.65 27.35 -1.68
CA VAL A 220 9.52 28.75 -1.23
C VAL A 220 8.47 28.85 -0.15
N SER A 221 8.70 29.73 0.82
CA SER A 221 7.72 30.04 1.86
C SER A 221 6.52 30.78 1.27
N ARG A 222 5.33 30.36 1.62
CA ARG A 222 4.05 30.94 1.20
C ARG A 222 3.13 31.12 2.41
N ASN A 223 2.33 32.17 2.40
CA ASN A 223 1.30 32.39 3.41
C ASN A 223 -0.03 31.80 2.95
N GLY A 224 -0.63 30.96 3.77
CA GLY A 224 -1.95 30.37 3.54
C GLY A 224 -2.94 30.74 4.64
N LYS A 225 -4.18 30.32 4.49
CA LYS A 225 -5.27 30.59 5.46
C LYS A 225 -4.96 30.10 6.89
N TYR A 226 -4.11 29.09 7.02
CA TYR A 226 -3.79 28.44 8.29
C TYR A 226 -2.34 28.65 8.73
N GLY A 227 -1.64 29.62 8.13
CA GLY A 227 -0.26 29.95 8.45
C GLY A 227 0.70 29.78 7.26
N THR A 228 1.98 29.90 7.57
CA THR A 228 3.08 29.79 6.59
C THR A 228 3.36 28.32 6.26
N PHE A 229 3.57 28.01 5.00
CA PHE A 229 3.93 26.67 4.53
C PHE A 229 4.97 26.75 3.41
N LEU A 230 5.68 25.64 3.15
CA LEU A 230 6.60 25.55 2.03
C LEU A 230 5.86 25.01 0.79
N GLY A 231 5.89 25.75 -0.30
CA GLY A 231 5.31 25.36 -1.57
C GLY A 231 6.34 25.30 -2.70
N CYS A 232 6.10 24.49 -3.71
CA CYS A 232 6.97 24.42 -4.87
C CYS A 232 6.94 25.75 -5.65
N SER A 233 8.13 26.24 -6.06
CA SER A 233 8.25 27.46 -6.88
C SER A 233 7.64 27.29 -8.28
N ASN A 234 7.52 26.06 -8.78
CA ASN A 234 6.93 25.72 -10.08
C ASN A 234 5.40 25.60 -10.05
N TYR A 235 4.73 26.22 -9.08
CA TYR A 235 3.26 26.33 -9.08
C TYR A 235 2.81 27.26 -10.24
N PRO A 236 1.74 26.92 -11.00
CA PRO A 236 0.74 25.86 -10.75
C PRO A 236 1.07 24.48 -11.33
N ASN A 237 2.17 24.31 -12.07
CA ASN A 237 2.54 23.04 -12.72
C ASN A 237 2.92 21.95 -11.69
N CYS A 238 3.49 22.35 -10.55
CA CYS A 238 3.74 21.48 -9.42
C CYS A 238 3.05 22.01 -8.16
N ARG A 239 2.12 21.24 -7.62
CA ARG A 239 1.32 21.63 -6.43
C ARG A 239 1.84 20.98 -5.14
N PHE A 240 3.14 20.68 -5.06
CA PHE A 240 3.73 20.14 -3.85
C PHE A 240 3.76 21.19 -2.74
N THR A 241 3.34 20.78 -1.52
CA THR A 241 3.40 21.58 -0.28
C THR A 241 3.89 20.74 0.89
N LYS A 242 4.56 21.39 1.87
CA LYS A 242 5.01 20.81 3.14
C LYS A 242 4.66 21.74 4.30
#